data_eacb67374b3d8e9ecb475a7a83a02930
#
_entry.id   eacb67374b3d8e9ecb475a7a83a02930
#
_cell.length_a   1.000
_cell.length_b   1.000
_cell.length_c   1.000
_cell.angle_alpha   90.00
_cell.angle_beta   90.00
_cell.angle_gamma   90.00
#
_symmetry.space_group_name_H-M   'P 1'
#
loop_
_entity.id
_entity.type
_entity.pdbx_description
1 polymer ?
#
loop_
_entity_poly.entity_id
_entity_poly.type
_entity_poly.pdbx_seq_one_letter_code
_entity_poly.pdbx_strand_id
1 'polypeptide(L)'
;MTHDQNDPVSGERRLLSRRSVLTTMGALPVITAATSVLGATEAAAATATINPSAQRQTIRGFGGMAHAAWIGDLTAAQRETAFGTGEGRLGFSILRIPVGESQADFGRDLATAKRAAELGVTVFASPWNPPASMIETFNRNGQTNAKRLRYDQYAAYAQHLNSFSTYMRNNGVNLYAISVQNEPDYAHDWTWWTSTEMVKFLRENAGSINTRVIAPESFQYVKSMSDPILNDSTALANVDIIGAHLYGTSYSNFPYPLFKQKGAGKDLWMTEVYYPNSTDSADTWPQALDVGEHMHRAMVEAEFQAYVWWYIRRSYGPMREDGQLSKRGAIMAQFARFVRPGYVRIDATANPASNVYVSAYRNGDTVVIVAINKGTSGVSQQFTLANAGSASVSSWLTDGSRNVAPQAATTMSNGSLTVTLPARSMTTFVTSLSGGSSPSPSPVLSPTPSPSPSPSASPSGGTGTGPRVAYTMNSWDGGFTAAISITNTGTSTIDGWTLSFTLPSGQSITSGWNATYSPSSGQVSARNVSYNGTIAPGATVDIGFQATHTGNTAKPTAFTLNGVPCTVA
;
A
#
# COMPACT_ATOMS: atom_id res chain seq x y z
N MET A 1 28.84 14.44 -12.98
CA MET A 1 29.27 14.99 -11.69
C MET A 1 28.33 14.42 -10.65
N THR A 2 28.88 13.58 -9.82
CA THR A 2 28.20 12.75 -8.82
C THR A 2 27.72 13.61 -7.66
N HIS A 3 26.40 13.82 -7.52
CA HIS A 3 25.80 14.36 -6.31
C HIS A 3 25.35 13.18 -5.43
N ASP A 4 26.31 12.63 -4.69
CA ASP A 4 26.11 11.60 -3.68
C ASP A 4 26.40 12.17 -2.28
N GLN A 5 25.83 13.33 -1.98
CA GLN A 5 25.93 13.97 -0.67
C GLN A 5 24.58 14.57 -0.33
N ASN A 6 23.77 13.79 0.39
CA ASN A 6 22.81 14.25 1.41
C ASN A 6 21.96 13.08 1.92
N ASP A 7 22.64 12.04 2.48
CA ASP A 7 22.00 11.16 3.44
C ASP A 7 22.29 11.72 4.85
N PRO A 8 21.31 12.25 5.56
CA PRO A 8 21.52 12.72 6.93
C PRO A 8 21.54 11.51 7.88
N VAL A 9 22.62 11.40 8.65
CA VAL A 9 22.83 10.58 9.85
C VAL A 9 23.90 9.47 9.69
N SER A 10 25.16 9.85 9.83
CA SER A 10 26.18 9.00 10.41
C SER A 10 26.58 9.55 11.79
N GLY A 11 25.83 9.17 12.81
CA GLY A 11 26.22 9.41 14.21
C GLY A 11 27.07 8.23 14.72
N GLU A 12 28.39 8.38 14.70
CA GLU A 12 29.31 7.42 15.31
C GLU A 12 29.06 7.24 16.81
N ARG A 13 28.73 6.03 17.24
CA ARG A 13 28.89 5.60 18.64
C ARG A 13 30.13 4.74 18.75
N ARG A 14 31.14 5.27 19.42
CA ARG A 14 32.36 4.57 19.83
C ARG A 14 32.02 3.36 20.71
N LEU A 15 32.44 2.20 20.27
CA LEU A 15 32.46 0.96 21.06
C LEU A 15 33.67 0.97 22.02
N LEU A 16 33.40 0.93 23.29
CA LEU A 16 34.40 0.66 24.31
C LEU A 16 34.67 -0.85 24.37
N SER A 17 35.92 -1.21 24.07
CA SER A 17 36.51 -2.54 24.22
C SER A 17 36.61 -2.91 25.70
N ARG A 18 36.26 -4.15 26.04
CA ARG A 18 36.77 -4.80 27.26
C ARG A 18 37.43 -6.12 26.92
N ARG A 19 38.71 -6.17 27.37
CA ARG A 19 39.64 -7.26 27.23
C ARG A 19 39.31 -8.47 28.12
N SER A 20 39.68 -9.60 27.56
CA SER A 20 40.05 -10.93 28.09
C SER A 20 40.56 -11.02 29.51
N VAL A 21 40.19 -12.13 30.17
CA VAL A 21 41.10 -12.85 31.13
C VAL A 21 40.97 -14.34 30.86
N LEU A 22 42.14 -14.95 30.82
CA LEU A 22 42.46 -16.37 30.55
C LEU A 22 42.51 -17.20 31.85
N THR A 23 42.35 -18.52 31.66
CA THR A 23 42.92 -19.69 32.34
C THR A 23 42.35 -20.17 33.68
N THR A 24 41.94 -21.43 33.75
CA THR A 24 42.80 -22.53 34.28
C THR A 24 42.20 -23.91 34.00
N MET A 25 43.08 -24.86 33.67
CA MET A 25 42.85 -26.31 33.52
C MET A 25 42.54 -26.99 34.87
N GLY A 26 41.62 -27.95 34.85
CA GLY A 26 41.41 -28.89 35.96
C GLY A 26 40.86 -30.22 35.44
N ALA A 27 41.46 -31.31 35.85
CA ALA A 27 41.35 -32.67 35.34
C ALA A 27 39.99 -33.36 35.51
N LEU A 28 39.68 -34.28 34.57
CA LEU A 28 38.55 -35.22 34.54
C LEU A 28 38.48 -36.20 35.71
N PRO A 29 37.28 -36.65 36.07
CA PRO A 29 37.04 -38.08 36.18
C PRO A 29 36.00 -38.60 35.18
N VAL A 30 36.29 -39.74 34.59
CA VAL A 30 35.35 -40.53 33.77
C VAL A 30 34.26 -41.07 34.67
N ILE A 31 33.02 -40.64 34.42
CA ILE A 31 31.82 -41.29 34.96
C ILE A 31 31.05 -41.82 33.78
N THR A 32 30.93 -43.13 33.68
CA THR A 32 30.02 -43.87 32.81
C THR A 32 28.57 -43.50 33.20
N ALA A 33 27.94 -42.67 32.43
CA ALA A 33 26.52 -42.37 32.59
C ALA A 33 25.70 -43.26 31.64
N ALA A 34 24.83 -44.04 32.23
CA ALA A 34 23.77 -44.77 31.52
C ALA A 34 22.93 -43.78 30.72
N THR A 35 22.81 -44.00 29.40
CA THR A 35 21.92 -43.28 28.52
C THR A 35 20.46 -43.64 28.87
N SER A 36 19.85 -42.87 29.76
CA SER A 36 18.39 -42.74 29.78
C SER A 36 17.99 -41.93 28.55
N VAL A 37 17.36 -42.58 27.60
CA VAL A 37 16.61 -41.88 26.52
C VAL A 37 15.42 -41.17 27.21
N LEU A 38 15.67 -39.96 27.68
CA LEU A 38 14.60 -39.01 27.97
C LEU A 38 14.01 -38.66 26.60
N GLY A 39 12.81 -39.17 26.35
CA GLY A 39 12.01 -38.72 25.23
C GLY A 39 11.93 -37.19 25.26
N ALA A 40 12.45 -36.52 24.24
CA ALA A 40 12.25 -35.11 24.07
C ALA A 40 10.75 -34.86 24.05
N THR A 41 10.20 -34.35 25.15
CA THR A 41 8.84 -33.77 25.14
C THR A 41 8.85 -32.67 24.09
N GLU A 42 8.12 -32.87 22.98
CA GLU A 42 7.91 -31.79 22.02
C GLU A 42 7.49 -30.55 22.81
N ALA A 43 8.24 -29.47 22.67
CA ALA A 43 7.85 -28.22 23.29
C ALA A 43 6.45 -27.85 22.79
N ALA A 44 5.54 -27.55 23.71
CA ALA A 44 4.19 -27.16 23.36
C ALA A 44 4.24 -26.02 22.34
N ALA A 45 3.39 -26.10 21.32
CA ALA A 45 3.35 -25.07 20.28
C ALA A 45 2.97 -23.71 20.90
N ALA A 46 3.72 -22.68 20.54
CA ALA A 46 3.35 -21.31 20.89
C ALA A 46 1.99 -20.97 20.23
N THR A 47 1.05 -20.43 20.98
CA THR A 47 -0.32 -20.17 20.50
C THR A 47 -0.53 -18.69 20.22
N ALA A 48 -0.99 -18.38 19.01
CA ALA A 48 -1.51 -17.07 18.63
C ALA A 48 -3.02 -17.17 18.42
N THR A 49 -3.79 -16.52 19.30
CA THR A 49 -5.24 -16.40 19.15
C THR A 49 -5.56 -15.21 18.26
N ILE A 50 -6.42 -15.42 17.26
CA ILE A 50 -6.86 -14.43 16.28
C ILE A 50 -8.39 -14.27 16.41
N ASN A 51 -8.86 -13.05 16.58
CA ASN A 51 -10.27 -12.73 16.70
C ASN A 51 -10.76 -11.89 15.52
N PRO A 52 -11.40 -12.51 14.49
CA PRO A 52 -11.90 -11.79 13.32
C PRO A 52 -12.99 -10.75 13.60
N SER A 53 -13.65 -10.83 14.76
CA SER A 53 -14.70 -9.88 15.17
C SER A 53 -14.13 -8.62 15.84
N ALA A 54 -12.90 -8.69 16.37
CA ALA A 54 -12.25 -7.57 17.02
C ALA A 54 -11.46 -6.74 15.98
N GLN A 55 -12.19 -5.87 15.29
CA GLN A 55 -11.64 -5.03 14.22
C GLN A 55 -10.83 -3.85 14.77
N ARG A 56 -9.78 -3.48 14.05
CA ARG A 56 -8.89 -2.34 14.29
C ARG A 56 -8.92 -1.40 13.08
N GLN A 57 -7.80 -0.77 12.73
CA GLN A 57 -7.73 0.15 11.60
C GLN A 57 -7.95 -0.55 10.26
N THR A 58 -8.54 0.20 9.32
CA THR A 58 -8.60 -0.19 7.91
C THR A 58 -7.26 0.09 7.24
N ILE A 59 -6.72 -0.87 6.54
CA ILE A 59 -5.45 -0.73 5.82
C ILE A 59 -5.69 0.02 4.51
N ARG A 60 -4.94 1.10 4.30
CA ARG A 60 -4.94 1.89 3.06
C ARG A 60 -3.92 1.37 2.05
N GLY A 61 -2.86 0.71 2.54
CA GLY A 61 -1.91 0.02 1.68
C GLY A 61 -0.46 0.15 2.09
N PHE A 62 0.39 -0.41 1.25
CA PHE A 62 1.84 -0.39 1.39
C PHE A 62 2.44 0.15 0.10
N GLY A 63 3.52 0.91 0.20
CA GLY A 63 4.06 1.53 -0.99
C GLY A 63 5.46 2.08 -0.83
N GLY A 64 5.81 2.97 -1.74
CA GLY A 64 7.09 3.67 -1.71
C GLY A 64 7.06 4.91 -2.58
N MET A 65 8.18 5.61 -2.59
CA MET A 65 8.36 6.86 -3.30
C MET A 65 9.09 6.67 -4.62
N ALA A 66 8.59 7.31 -5.68
CA ALA A 66 9.35 7.66 -6.87
C ALA A 66 9.73 9.14 -6.81
N HIS A 67 10.95 9.45 -7.27
CA HIS A 67 11.46 10.82 -7.32
C HIS A 67 12.37 10.99 -8.53
N ALA A 68 11.76 11.25 -9.69
CA ALA A 68 12.46 11.26 -10.97
C ALA A 68 13.59 12.30 -11.03
N ALA A 69 13.45 13.44 -10.34
CA ALA A 69 14.47 14.49 -10.32
C ALA A 69 15.76 14.05 -9.59
N TRP A 70 15.67 13.16 -8.59
CA TRP A 70 16.85 12.78 -7.78
C TRP A 70 17.46 11.46 -8.20
N ILE A 71 16.64 10.46 -8.58
CA ILE A 71 17.12 9.10 -8.87
C ILE A 71 16.72 8.59 -10.26
N GLY A 72 16.13 9.45 -11.11
CA GLY A 72 15.53 9.05 -12.37
C GLY A 72 14.20 8.32 -12.19
N ASP A 73 13.33 8.41 -13.20
CA ASP A 73 12.03 7.75 -13.17
C ASP A 73 12.17 6.22 -13.28
N LEU A 74 11.17 5.49 -12.80
CA LEU A 74 11.10 4.04 -12.96
C LEU A 74 10.87 3.69 -14.45
N THR A 75 11.58 2.71 -14.95
CA THR A 75 11.30 2.14 -16.27
C THR A 75 9.95 1.43 -16.30
N ALA A 76 9.41 1.14 -17.48
CA ALA A 76 8.16 0.39 -17.62
C ALA A 76 8.21 -0.96 -16.86
N ALA A 77 9.31 -1.70 -17.00
CA ALA A 77 9.50 -2.99 -16.30
C ALA A 77 9.56 -2.80 -14.77
N GLN A 78 10.21 -1.75 -14.29
CA GLN A 78 10.30 -1.45 -12.86
C GLN A 78 8.95 -1.04 -12.26
N ARG A 79 8.10 -0.33 -13.01
CA ARG A 79 6.72 -0.02 -12.61
C ARG A 79 5.90 -1.30 -12.42
N GLU A 80 6.03 -2.27 -13.33
CA GLU A 80 5.39 -3.59 -13.19
C GLU A 80 5.95 -4.36 -11.97
N THR A 81 7.25 -4.27 -11.69
CA THR A 81 7.83 -4.88 -10.48
C THR A 81 7.29 -4.21 -9.22
N ALA A 82 7.15 -2.88 -9.21
CA ALA A 82 6.68 -2.13 -8.05
C ALA A 82 5.20 -2.41 -7.75
N PHE A 83 4.33 -2.33 -8.76
CA PHE A 83 2.88 -2.26 -8.55
C PHE A 83 2.14 -3.56 -8.89
N GLY A 84 2.74 -4.45 -9.67
CA GLY A 84 2.17 -5.76 -9.96
C GLY A 84 2.09 -6.66 -8.71
N THR A 85 1.13 -7.60 -8.69
CA THR A 85 0.87 -8.49 -7.55
C THR A 85 1.36 -9.93 -7.77
N GLY A 86 1.83 -10.27 -8.97
CA GLY A 86 2.33 -11.59 -9.33
C GLY A 86 3.64 -11.97 -8.64
N GLU A 87 4.19 -13.11 -9.04
CA GLU A 87 5.51 -13.57 -8.59
C GLU A 87 6.59 -12.57 -9.01
N GLY A 88 7.59 -12.36 -8.14
CA GLY A 88 8.66 -11.39 -8.38
C GLY A 88 8.22 -9.92 -8.35
N ARG A 89 7.01 -9.61 -7.84
CA ARG A 89 6.46 -8.25 -7.74
C ARG A 89 6.34 -7.82 -6.29
N LEU A 90 6.41 -6.49 -6.05
CA LEU A 90 6.27 -5.91 -4.71
C LEU A 90 4.80 -5.88 -4.25
N GLY A 91 3.86 -5.69 -5.16
CA GLY A 91 2.45 -5.54 -4.83
C GLY A 91 2.11 -4.20 -4.19
N PHE A 92 2.91 -3.17 -4.40
CA PHE A 92 2.65 -1.85 -3.82
C PHE A 92 1.32 -1.28 -4.30
N SER A 93 0.54 -0.78 -3.38
CA SER A 93 -0.77 -0.17 -3.60
C SER A 93 -0.80 1.31 -3.28
N ILE A 94 0.34 1.88 -2.88
CA ILE A 94 0.53 3.31 -2.67
C ILE A 94 1.80 3.77 -3.40
N LEU A 95 1.70 4.91 -4.08
CA LEU A 95 2.81 5.65 -4.66
C LEU A 95 2.86 7.05 -4.08
N ARG A 96 4.01 7.44 -3.54
CA ARG A 96 4.34 8.83 -3.19
C ARG A 96 5.16 9.46 -4.31
N ILE A 97 4.85 10.70 -4.65
CA ILE A 97 5.61 11.49 -5.63
C ILE A 97 5.89 12.90 -5.08
N PRO A 98 6.92 13.61 -5.57
CA PRO A 98 7.15 14.99 -5.19
C PRO A 98 6.14 15.95 -5.85
N VAL A 99 5.81 17.05 -5.17
CA VAL A 99 5.21 18.22 -5.81
C VAL A 99 6.34 19.07 -6.40
N GLY A 100 6.28 19.36 -7.69
CA GLY A 100 7.27 20.22 -8.34
C GLY A 100 7.23 21.67 -7.81
N GLU A 101 8.38 22.28 -7.67
CA GLU A 101 8.51 23.68 -7.24
C GLU A 101 8.00 24.68 -8.29
N SER A 102 7.98 24.27 -9.56
CA SER A 102 7.45 25.04 -10.68
C SER A 102 6.55 24.17 -11.57
N GLN A 103 5.72 24.81 -12.38
CA GLN A 103 4.87 24.07 -13.34
C GLN A 103 5.68 23.27 -14.38
N ALA A 104 6.90 23.71 -14.68
CA ALA A 104 7.80 22.98 -15.58
C ALA A 104 8.24 21.63 -15.00
N ASP A 105 8.20 21.48 -13.68
CA ASP A 105 8.61 20.28 -12.95
C ASP A 105 7.46 19.28 -12.73
N PHE A 106 6.21 19.69 -12.93
CA PHE A 106 5.03 18.88 -12.58
C PHE A 106 4.96 17.52 -13.28
N GLY A 107 5.54 17.43 -14.49
CA GLY A 107 5.51 16.22 -15.30
C GLY A 107 6.59 15.18 -15.02
N ARG A 108 7.54 15.45 -14.11
CA ARG A 108 8.74 14.60 -13.94
C ARG A 108 8.43 13.15 -13.56
N ASP A 109 7.46 12.95 -12.65
CA ASP A 109 7.05 11.63 -12.16
C ASP A 109 5.76 11.13 -12.83
N LEU A 110 5.27 11.82 -13.87
CA LEU A 110 3.96 11.56 -14.47
C LEU A 110 3.86 10.15 -15.07
N ALA A 111 4.89 9.65 -15.73
CA ALA A 111 4.83 8.34 -16.38
C ALA A 111 4.68 7.21 -15.34
N THR A 112 5.37 7.29 -14.21
CA THR A 112 5.21 6.34 -13.10
C THR A 112 3.87 6.51 -12.41
N ALA A 113 3.42 7.75 -12.17
CA ALA A 113 2.12 8.02 -11.55
C ALA A 113 0.93 7.55 -12.41
N LYS A 114 1.00 7.73 -13.73
CA LYS A 114 -0.02 7.21 -14.67
C LYS A 114 -0.11 5.69 -14.60
N ARG A 115 1.03 5.01 -14.71
CA ARG A 115 1.03 3.55 -14.65
C ARG A 115 0.54 3.03 -13.30
N ALA A 116 0.92 3.67 -12.22
CA ALA A 116 0.40 3.35 -10.88
C ALA A 116 -1.14 3.52 -10.83
N ALA A 117 -1.66 4.65 -11.31
CA ALA A 117 -3.11 4.90 -11.36
C ALA A 117 -3.87 3.88 -12.23
N GLU A 118 -3.32 3.50 -13.40
CA GLU A 118 -3.87 2.44 -14.27
C GLU A 118 -3.96 1.09 -13.57
N LEU A 119 -3.02 0.79 -12.68
CA LEU A 119 -3.01 -0.43 -11.87
C LEU A 119 -3.80 -0.29 -10.56
N GLY A 120 -4.54 0.80 -10.39
CA GLY A 120 -5.36 1.05 -9.21
C GLY A 120 -4.57 1.40 -7.95
N VAL A 121 -3.33 1.85 -8.09
CA VAL A 121 -2.49 2.29 -6.98
C VAL A 121 -2.91 3.68 -6.52
N THR A 122 -3.03 3.87 -5.23
CA THR A 122 -3.28 5.17 -4.61
C THR A 122 -2.05 6.07 -4.78
N VAL A 123 -2.21 7.24 -5.41
CA VAL A 123 -1.13 8.21 -5.61
C VAL A 123 -1.34 9.41 -4.71
N PHE A 124 -0.33 9.78 -3.93
CA PHE A 124 -0.31 11.03 -3.18
C PHE A 124 1.01 11.79 -3.40
N ALA A 125 1.03 13.07 -3.08
CA ALA A 125 2.16 13.93 -3.37
C ALA A 125 2.58 14.76 -2.16
N SER A 126 3.90 15.01 -2.03
CA SER A 126 4.47 15.84 -0.95
C SER A 126 5.46 16.86 -1.51
N PRO A 127 5.38 18.14 -1.11
CA PRO A 127 6.33 19.18 -1.49
C PRO A 127 7.51 19.23 -0.53
N TRP A 128 8.71 19.49 -1.06
CA TRP A 128 9.91 19.84 -0.27
C TRP A 128 10.03 21.35 -0.13
N ASN A 129 9.88 22.07 -1.24
CA ASN A 129 9.85 23.53 -1.25
C ASN A 129 8.63 24.04 -2.01
N PRO A 130 8.08 25.20 -1.62
CA PRO A 130 7.21 25.98 -2.48
C PRO A 130 8.01 26.61 -3.62
N PRO A 131 7.36 27.25 -4.62
CA PRO A 131 8.04 28.08 -5.60
C PRO A 131 9.01 29.08 -4.97
N ALA A 132 10.20 29.24 -5.55
CA ALA A 132 11.28 30.07 -4.98
C ALA A 132 10.84 31.51 -4.66
N SER A 133 9.90 32.08 -5.44
CA SER A 133 9.33 33.41 -5.19
C SER A 133 8.51 33.51 -3.90
N MET A 134 8.09 32.40 -3.34
CA MET A 134 7.29 32.32 -2.10
C MET A 134 8.16 32.07 -0.87
N ILE A 135 9.47 31.88 -1.04
CA ILE A 135 10.42 31.56 0.03
C ILE A 135 11.05 32.83 0.57
N GLU A 136 11.26 32.90 1.86
CA GLU A 136 12.19 33.80 2.50
C GLU A 136 13.20 33.04 3.34
N THR A 137 14.39 33.63 3.53
CA THR A 137 15.42 33.10 4.43
C THR A 137 15.35 33.80 5.79
N PHE A 138 15.71 33.06 6.83
CA PHE A 138 15.73 33.56 8.20
C PHE A 138 16.82 32.85 9.01
N ASN A 139 17.12 33.36 10.20
CA ASN A 139 18.03 32.68 11.11
C ASN A 139 17.24 31.71 12.01
N ARG A 140 17.64 30.44 11.97
CA ARG A 140 17.08 29.40 12.83
C ARG A 140 18.21 28.68 13.56
N ASN A 141 18.38 28.97 14.86
CA ASN A 141 19.34 28.26 15.72
C ASN A 141 20.78 28.24 15.14
N GLY A 142 21.22 29.36 14.56
CA GLY A 142 22.54 29.48 13.95
C GLY A 142 22.61 29.15 12.45
N GLN A 143 21.59 28.55 11.88
CA GLN A 143 21.43 28.39 10.42
C GLN A 143 20.92 29.72 9.84
N THR A 144 21.81 30.52 9.22
CA THR A 144 21.49 31.86 8.73
C THR A 144 20.68 31.88 7.44
N ASN A 145 20.68 30.78 6.70
CA ASN A 145 19.98 30.61 5.42
C ASN A 145 18.82 29.64 5.50
N ALA A 146 18.29 29.40 6.69
CA ALA A 146 17.08 28.58 6.84
C ALA A 146 15.94 29.17 6.00
N LYS A 147 15.18 28.28 5.33
CA LYS A 147 14.09 28.67 4.44
C LYS A 147 12.75 28.50 5.14
N ARG A 148 11.80 29.39 4.85
CA ARG A 148 10.38 29.21 5.18
C ARG A 148 9.49 29.78 4.10
N LEU A 149 8.24 29.30 4.07
CA LEU A 149 7.20 29.94 3.27
C LEU A 149 6.89 31.32 3.87
N ARG A 150 6.86 32.35 3.02
CA ARG A 150 6.46 33.70 3.42
C ARG A 150 5.00 33.71 3.88
N TYR A 151 4.70 34.40 4.96
CA TYR A 151 3.36 34.44 5.55
C TYR A 151 2.30 35.06 4.62
N ASP A 152 2.69 36.03 3.79
CA ASP A 152 1.84 36.66 2.77
C ASP A 152 1.58 35.75 1.55
N GLN A 153 2.26 34.61 1.46
CA GLN A 153 2.15 33.67 0.34
C GLN A 153 1.32 32.39 0.67
N TYR A 154 0.74 32.29 1.84
CA TYR A 154 0.02 31.09 2.26
C TYR A 154 -1.14 30.73 1.32
N ALA A 155 -1.95 31.73 0.91
CA ALA A 155 -3.02 31.51 -0.05
C ALA A 155 -2.50 31.13 -1.45
N ALA A 156 -1.44 31.80 -1.92
CA ALA A 156 -0.80 31.48 -3.20
C ALA A 156 -0.18 30.07 -3.20
N TYR A 157 0.36 29.64 -2.06
CA TYR A 157 0.89 28.28 -1.92
C TYR A 157 -0.21 27.22 -1.97
N ALA A 158 -1.36 27.43 -1.35
CA ALA A 158 -2.50 26.54 -1.48
C ALA A 158 -2.96 26.43 -2.97
N GLN A 159 -2.91 27.53 -3.73
CA GLN A 159 -3.19 27.52 -5.16
C GLN A 159 -2.10 26.78 -5.97
N HIS A 160 -0.83 26.85 -5.57
CA HIS A 160 0.24 26.05 -6.20
C HIS A 160 -0.02 24.54 -6.03
N LEU A 161 -0.40 24.08 -4.83
CA LEU A 161 -0.79 22.69 -4.57
C LEU A 161 -1.99 22.27 -5.41
N ASN A 162 -3.00 23.14 -5.55
CA ASN A 162 -4.14 22.91 -6.43
C ASN A 162 -3.75 22.85 -7.92
N SER A 163 -2.80 23.68 -8.35
CA SER A 163 -2.30 23.65 -9.72
C SER A 163 -1.62 22.34 -10.05
N PHE A 164 -0.82 21.79 -9.12
CA PHE A 164 -0.21 20.47 -9.27
C PHE A 164 -1.28 19.37 -9.33
N SER A 165 -2.23 19.36 -8.39
CA SER A 165 -3.32 18.40 -8.36
C SER A 165 -4.16 18.43 -9.65
N THR A 166 -4.42 19.64 -10.16
CA THR A 166 -5.14 19.85 -11.43
C THR A 166 -4.33 19.35 -12.63
N TYR A 167 -3.02 19.62 -12.66
CA TYR A 167 -2.13 19.11 -13.71
C TYR A 167 -2.15 17.58 -13.74
N MET A 168 -2.00 16.93 -12.58
CA MET A 168 -2.03 15.47 -12.47
C MET A 168 -3.36 14.90 -12.96
N ARG A 169 -4.49 15.46 -12.53
CA ARG A 169 -5.83 15.06 -12.96
C ARG A 169 -6.02 15.21 -14.47
N ASN A 170 -5.60 16.32 -15.05
CA ASN A 170 -5.69 16.57 -16.51
C ASN A 170 -4.83 15.60 -17.33
N ASN A 171 -3.84 14.96 -16.68
CA ASN A 171 -2.99 13.93 -17.27
C ASN A 171 -3.39 12.50 -16.85
N GLY A 172 -4.59 12.30 -16.29
CA GLY A 172 -5.15 10.98 -15.98
C GLY A 172 -4.76 10.41 -14.62
N VAL A 173 -4.21 11.23 -13.71
CA VAL A 173 -3.85 10.83 -12.36
C VAL A 173 -4.66 11.63 -11.34
N ASN A 174 -5.66 11.00 -10.73
CA ASN A 174 -6.38 11.59 -9.62
C ASN A 174 -5.59 11.39 -8.32
N LEU A 175 -4.97 12.45 -7.82
CA LEU A 175 -4.28 12.38 -6.54
C LEU A 175 -5.28 12.05 -5.43
N TYR A 176 -4.95 11.06 -4.63
CA TYR A 176 -5.73 10.72 -3.44
C TYR A 176 -5.60 11.78 -2.36
N ALA A 177 -4.38 12.31 -2.19
CA ALA A 177 -4.07 13.33 -1.21
C ALA A 177 -2.83 14.14 -1.63
N ILE A 178 -2.69 15.33 -1.05
CA ILE A 178 -1.49 16.15 -1.15
C ILE A 178 -1.05 16.60 0.24
N SER A 179 0.25 16.54 0.50
CA SER A 179 0.83 17.02 1.76
C SER A 179 1.07 18.53 1.73
N VAL A 180 1.02 19.15 2.91
CA VAL A 180 1.40 20.56 3.07
C VAL A 180 2.90 20.73 2.99
N GLN A 181 3.69 19.84 3.60
CA GLN A 181 5.14 19.94 3.66
C GLN A 181 5.79 18.61 4.03
N ASN A 182 6.87 18.24 3.32
CA ASN A 182 7.76 17.17 3.75
C ASN A 182 8.62 17.62 4.93
N GLU A 183 8.64 16.85 6.01
CA GLU A 183 9.53 17.00 7.17
C GLU A 183 9.73 18.46 7.63
N PRO A 184 8.66 19.13 8.06
CA PRO A 184 8.72 20.56 8.42
C PRO A 184 9.62 20.85 9.62
N ASP A 185 9.94 19.85 10.42
CA ASP A 185 10.76 19.90 11.63
C ASP A 185 12.21 19.44 11.44
N TYR A 186 12.58 19.01 10.20
CA TYR A 186 13.94 18.58 9.84
C TYR A 186 14.41 19.17 8.49
N ALA A 187 13.98 20.34 8.15
CA ALA A 187 14.10 20.96 6.81
C ALA A 187 15.44 21.68 6.58
N HIS A 188 16.59 20.99 6.66
CA HIS A 188 17.91 21.61 6.47
C HIS A 188 18.10 22.19 5.06
N ASP A 189 17.54 21.55 4.03
CA ASP A 189 17.67 21.94 2.62
C ASP A 189 16.36 22.44 1.99
N TRP A 190 15.23 22.31 2.72
CA TRP A 190 13.91 22.75 2.29
C TRP A 190 13.25 23.69 3.29
N THR A 191 11.94 23.89 3.23
CA THR A 191 11.27 24.89 4.07
C THR A 191 10.90 24.34 5.45
N TRP A 192 11.32 25.06 6.50
CA TRP A 192 10.92 24.84 7.89
C TRP A 192 9.51 25.34 8.15
N TRP A 193 8.80 24.61 9.01
CA TRP A 193 7.54 25.04 9.60
C TRP A 193 7.55 24.74 11.09
N THR A 194 7.06 25.67 11.88
CA THR A 194 6.67 25.39 13.26
C THR A 194 5.28 24.77 13.29
N SER A 195 4.93 24.11 14.39
CA SER A 195 3.57 23.62 14.57
C SER A 195 2.52 24.74 14.55
N THR A 196 2.87 25.94 15.03
CA THR A 196 2.00 27.13 15.00
C THR A 196 1.74 27.59 13.56
N GLU A 197 2.77 27.65 12.72
CA GLU A 197 2.65 28.01 11.30
C GLU A 197 1.81 26.96 10.54
N MET A 198 2.03 25.68 10.83
CA MET A 198 1.25 24.60 10.25
C MET A 198 -0.23 24.72 10.62
N VAL A 199 -0.55 24.90 11.90
CA VAL A 199 -1.94 25.10 12.35
C VAL A 199 -2.57 26.35 11.70
N LYS A 200 -1.82 27.45 11.61
CA LYS A 200 -2.30 28.67 10.94
C LYS A 200 -2.64 28.43 9.47
N PHE A 201 -1.75 27.79 8.72
CA PHE A 201 -1.99 27.44 7.32
C PHE A 201 -3.21 26.54 7.17
N LEU A 202 -3.32 25.50 8.00
CA LEU A 202 -4.44 24.56 7.98
C LEU A 202 -5.79 25.24 8.27
N ARG A 203 -5.82 26.18 9.21
CA ARG A 203 -7.02 26.94 9.55
C ARG A 203 -7.48 27.88 8.43
N GLU A 204 -6.52 28.58 7.81
CA GLU A 204 -6.82 29.74 6.98
C GLU A 204 -6.79 29.42 5.48
N ASN A 205 -6.07 28.38 5.05
CA ASN A 205 -5.79 28.14 3.64
C ASN A 205 -6.08 26.72 3.16
N ALA A 206 -5.91 25.69 4.01
CA ALA A 206 -6.01 24.30 3.57
C ALA A 206 -7.44 23.91 3.11
N GLY A 207 -8.47 24.57 3.63
CA GLY A 207 -9.85 24.37 3.17
C GLY A 207 -10.09 24.73 1.69
N SER A 208 -9.16 25.46 1.05
CA SER A 208 -9.20 25.77 -0.38
C SER A 208 -8.49 24.71 -1.26
N ILE A 209 -7.81 23.73 -0.65
CA ILE A 209 -7.14 22.65 -1.38
C ILE A 209 -8.19 21.67 -1.89
N ASN A 210 -8.12 21.34 -3.18
CA ASN A 210 -9.16 20.59 -3.90
C ASN A 210 -8.96 19.07 -3.87
N THR A 211 -8.13 18.57 -2.98
CA THR A 211 -7.92 17.14 -2.69
C THR A 211 -7.70 16.93 -1.20
N ARG A 212 -7.64 15.69 -0.72
CA ARG A 212 -7.35 15.40 0.68
C ARG A 212 -6.02 15.98 1.11
N VAL A 213 -5.95 16.44 2.35
CA VAL A 213 -4.77 17.11 2.91
C VAL A 213 -4.06 16.19 3.89
N ILE A 214 -2.74 16.07 3.72
CA ILE A 214 -1.83 15.40 4.66
C ILE A 214 -1.05 16.46 5.42
N ALA A 215 -0.96 16.33 6.74
CA ALA A 215 -0.09 17.11 7.62
C ALA A 215 0.22 16.32 8.90
N PRO A 216 1.34 16.60 9.61
CA PRO A 216 2.44 17.48 9.23
C PRO A 216 3.57 16.78 8.47
N GLU A 217 3.63 15.43 8.41
CA GLU A 217 4.77 14.62 7.94
C GLU A 217 6.08 14.88 8.73
N SER A 218 5.98 14.91 10.06
CA SER A 218 7.15 15.07 10.94
C SER A 218 8.19 13.97 10.74
N PHE A 219 9.47 14.32 10.66
CA PHE A 219 10.61 13.43 10.37
C PHE A 219 10.71 12.22 11.29
N GLN A 220 10.49 12.41 12.60
CA GLN A 220 10.63 11.36 13.62
C GLN A 220 9.33 11.10 14.39
N TYR A 221 8.18 11.31 13.75
CA TYR A 221 6.89 11.18 14.41
C TYR A 221 6.78 12.02 15.69
N VAL A 222 7.31 13.24 15.63
CA VAL A 222 7.32 14.16 16.77
C VAL A 222 5.92 14.67 17.05
N LYS A 223 5.33 14.23 18.16
CA LYS A 223 3.93 14.52 18.49
C LYS A 223 3.64 16.01 18.67
N SER A 224 4.63 16.82 19.10
CA SER A 224 4.48 18.27 19.20
C SER A 224 4.23 18.97 17.86
N MET A 225 4.43 18.29 16.73
CA MET A 225 4.01 18.77 15.42
C MET A 225 2.55 18.45 15.11
N SER A 226 2.07 17.29 15.54
CA SER A 226 0.70 16.79 15.25
C SER A 226 -0.31 17.16 16.33
N ASP A 227 0.09 17.19 17.61
CA ASP A 227 -0.80 17.48 18.74
C ASP A 227 -1.53 18.82 18.63
N PRO A 228 -0.89 19.93 18.20
CA PRO A 228 -1.58 21.19 17.98
C PRO A 228 -2.65 21.12 16.89
N ILE A 229 -2.43 20.31 15.83
CA ILE A 229 -3.44 20.07 14.77
C ILE A 229 -4.65 19.36 15.36
N LEU A 230 -4.42 18.28 16.13
CA LEU A 230 -5.50 17.51 16.79
C LEU A 230 -6.25 18.33 17.83
N ASN A 231 -5.61 19.34 18.42
CA ASN A 231 -6.19 20.19 19.45
C ASN A 231 -6.91 21.42 18.89
N ASP A 232 -6.77 21.73 17.60
CA ASP A 232 -7.44 22.84 16.94
C ASP A 232 -8.53 22.31 15.98
N SER A 233 -9.80 22.51 16.34
CA SER A 233 -10.92 21.94 15.59
C SER A 233 -11.02 22.46 14.16
N THR A 234 -10.61 23.70 13.90
CA THR A 234 -10.63 24.29 12.56
C THR A 234 -9.50 23.73 11.68
N ALA A 235 -8.28 23.62 12.22
CA ALA A 235 -7.18 22.98 11.51
C ALA A 235 -7.48 21.50 11.23
N LEU A 236 -7.98 20.78 12.24
CA LEU A 236 -8.32 19.35 12.11
C LEU A 236 -9.44 19.12 11.07
N ALA A 237 -10.41 20.05 10.96
CA ALA A 237 -11.45 19.95 9.93
C ALA A 237 -10.88 19.95 8.51
N ASN A 238 -9.77 20.67 8.29
CA ASN A 238 -9.10 20.82 6.99
C ASN A 238 -7.95 19.82 6.76
N VAL A 239 -7.79 18.80 7.61
CA VAL A 239 -6.82 17.72 7.45
C VAL A 239 -7.57 16.41 7.35
N ASP A 240 -7.21 15.57 6.40
CA ASP A 240 -7.80 14.23 6.23
C ASP A 240 -6.88 13.14 6.79
N ILE A 241 -5.57 13.36 6.72
CA ILE A 241 -4.55 12.37 7.07
C ILE A 241 -3.48 13.02 7.95
N ILE A 242 -3.28 12.45 9.13
CA ILE A 242 -2.08 12.76 9.94
C ILE A 242 -0.94 11.91 9.39
N GLY A 243 0.01 12.57 8.71
CA GLY A 243 1.20 11.97 8.14
C GLY A 243 2.39 12.03 9.09
N ALA A 244 3.22 11.00 9.07
CA ALA A 244 4.44 10.93 9.89
C ALA A 244 5.51 10.07 9.21
N HIS A 245 6.78 10.38 9.50
CA HIS A 245 7.94 9.57 9.17
C HIS A 245 8.48 8.89 10.44
N LEU A 246 9.18 7.78 10.28
CA LEU A 246 9.64 6.98 11.42
C LEU A 246 11.17 6.91 11.55
N TYR A 247 11.92 7.85 10.96
CA TYR A 247 13.37 7.88 11.03
C TYR A 247 13.87 8.00 12.48
N GLY A 248 14.64 7.00 12.94
CA GLY A 248 15.16 6.99 14.31
C GLY A 248 14.11 6.98 15.41
N THR A 249 12.85 6.76 15.09
CA THR A 249 11.75 6.74 16.07
C THR A 249 11.81 5.47 16.92
N SER A 250 11.89 5.64 18.23
CA SER A 250 11.82 4.51 19.18
C SER A 250 10.44 3.85 19.13
N TYR A 251 10.38 2.53 19.23
CA TYR A 251 9.10 1.78 19.26
C TYR A 251 8.18 2.23 20.41
N SER A 252 8.73 2.68 21.54
CA SER A 252 7.93 3.26 22.64
C SER A 252 7.14 4.51 22.24
N ASN A 253 7.54 5.19 21.16
CA ASN A 253 6.87 6.38 20.62
C ASN A 253 5.86 6.05 19.50
N PHE A 254 5.68 4.78 19.15
CA PHE A 254 4.71 4.37 18.11
C PHE A 254 3.25 4.61 18.52
N PRO A 255 2.81 4.25 19.75
CA PRO A 255 1.43 4.51 20.15
C PRO A 255 1.08 6.01 20.12
N TYR A 256 -0.14 6.33 19.66
CA TYR A 256 -0.62 7.71 19.62
C TYR A 256 -1.99 7.86 20.29
N PRO A 257 -2.04 7.91 21.65
CA PRO A 257 -3.30 8.00 22.39
C PRO A 257 -4.14 9.23 22.04
N LEU A 258 -3.51 10.39 21.80
CA LEU A 258 -4.25 11.61 21.45
C LEU A 258 -4.94 11.48 20.09
N PHE A 259 -4.30 10.82 19.10
CA PHE A 259 -4.94 10.54 17.82
C PHE A 259 -6.17 9.62 18.01
N LYS A 260 -6.07 8.59 18.83
CA LYS A 260 -7.23 7.73 19.16
C LYS A 260 -8.39 8.51 19.79
N GLN A 261 -8.07 9.52 20.59
CA GLN A 261 -9.06 10.35 21.25
C GLN A 261 -9.70 11.39 20.34
N LYS A 262 -8.91 12.04 19.47
CA LYS A 262 -9.32 13.22 18.70
C LYS A 262 -9.36 13.04 17.19
N GLY A 263 -8.70 12.03 16.67
CA GLY A 263 -8.57 11.79 15.22
C GLY A 263 -9.74 11.01 14.60
N ALA A 264 -10.91 10.98 15.23
CA ALA A 264 -12.07 10.27 14.67
C ALA A 264 -12.40 10.77 13.26
N GLY A 265 -12.54 9.84 12.31
CA GLY A 265 -12.77 10.14 10.90
C GLY A 265 -11.54 10.58 10.11
N LYS A 266 -10.36 10.62 10.73
CA LYS A 266 -9.09 10.91 10.08
C LYS A 266 -8.25 9.64 9.92
N ASP A 267 -7.39 9.63 8.91
CA ASP A 267 -6.41 8.57 8.72
C ASP A 267 -5.08 8.91 9.41
N LEU A 268 -4.33 7.87 9.80
CA LEU A 268 -2.97 7.98 10.34
C LEU A 268 -2.03 7.18 9.45
N TRP A 269 -1.15 7.86 8.71
CA TRP A 269 -0.26 7.23 7.74
C TRP A 269 1.21 7.40 8.11
N MET A 270 1.97 6.34 7.99
CA MET A 270 3.43 6.40 7.91
C MET A 270 3.80 6.65 6.44
N THR A 271 4.15 7.90 6.13
CA THR A 271 4.28 8.41 4.76
C THR A 271 5.69 8.32 4.20
N GLU A 272 6.70 8.04 5.05
CA GLU A 272 8.07 7.81 4.61
C GLU A 272 8.92 7.13 5.70
N VAL A 273 9.74 6.18 5.29
CA VAL A 273 10.89 5.66 6.04
C VAL A 273 11.77 4.76 5.16
N TYR A 274 13.05 4.71 5.40
CA TYR A 274 13.89 3.54 5.16
C TYR A 274 14.36 2.95 6.50
N TYR A 275 14.49 1.64 6.58
CA TYR A 275 14.84 0.97 7.83
C TYR A 275 15.64 -0.32 7.57
N PRO A 276 16.65 -0.65 8.35
CA PRO A 276 17.18 0.12 9.49
C PRO A 276 18.15 1.23 9.07
N ASN A 277 18.60 1.26 7.81
CA ASN A 277 19.60 2.20 7.30
C ASN A 277 19.49 2.38 5.78
N SER A 278 20.21 3.37 5.23
CA SER A 278 20.34 3.68 3.80
C SER A 278 21.62 3.16 3.17
N THR A 279 22.35 2.27 3.83
CA THR A 279 23.55 1.65 3.25
C THR A 279 23.18 0.59 2.21
N ASP A 280 24.12 0.20 1.36
CA ASP A 280 23.96 -0.88 0.37
C ASP A 280 23.81 -2.24 1.06
N SER A 281 22.62 -2.54 1.55
CA SER A 281 22.33 -3.67 2.42
C SER A 281 20.94 -4.28 2.22
N ALA A 282 20.25 -3.93 1.10
CA ALA A 282 18.88 -4.39 0.86
C ALA A 282 18.75 -5.92 0.83
N ASP A 283 19.80 -6.62 0.42
CA ASP A 283 19.84 -8.09 0.33
C ASP A 283 20.48 -8.79 1.53
N THR A 284 20.94 -8.03 2.54
CA THR A 284 21.59 -8.63 3.72
C THR A 284 20.58 -9.41 4.56
N TRP A 285 20.85 -10.71 4.74
CA TRP A 285 20.05 -11.61 5.55
C TRP A 285 20.81 -12.04 6.80
N PRO A 286 20.18 -12.07 8.01
CA PRO A 286 18.75 -11.91 8.26
C PRO A 286 18.29 -10.46 8.54
N GLN A 287 19.13 -9.45 8.35
CA GLN A 287 18.82 -8.04 8.68
C GLN A 287 17.57 -7.52 7.96
N ALA A 288 17.26 -8.05 6.77
CA ALA A 288 16.01 -7.69 6.08
C ALA A 288 14.75 -7.99 6.91
N LEU A 289 14.79 -8.94 7.86
CA LEU A 289 13.70 -9.22 8.79
C LEU A 289 13.40 -8.05 9.76
N ASP A 290 14.35 -7.14 9.95
CA ASP A 290 14.14 -5.95 10.77
C ASP A 290 13.08 -5.03 10.14
N VAL A 291 13.01 -4.99 8.80
CA VAL A 291 11.92 -4.30 8.07
C VAL A 291 10.57 -4.94 8.39
N GLY A 292 10.50 -6.27 8.43
CA GLY A 292 9.26 -6.99 8.77
C GLY A 292 8.78 -6.69 10.20
N GLU A 293 9.67 -6.69 11.18
CA GLU A 293 9.35 -6.31 12.56
C GLU A 293 8.90 -4.84 12.62
N HIS A 294 9.61 -3.93 11.95
CA HIS A 294 9.25 -2.52 11.91
C HIS A 294 7.86 -2.30 11.31
N MET A 295 7.55 -2.96 10.20
CA MET A 295 6.21 -2.94 9.61
C MET A 295 5.14 -3.52 10.55
N HIS A 296 5.44 -4.67 11.16
CA HIS A 296 4.53 -5.29 12.15
C HIS A 296 4.20 -4.31 13.28
N ARG A 297 5.21 -3.70 13.90
CA ARG A 297 5.02 -2.73 14.98
C ARG A 297 4.30 -1.47 14.52
N ALA A 298 4.60 -0.98 13.32
CA ALA A 298 3.89 0.14 12.71
C ALA A 298 2.38 -0.13 12.56
N MET A 299 2.02 -1.35 12.13
CA MET A 299 0.61 -1.75 11.99
C MET A 299 -0.05 -2.05 13.33
N VAL A 300 0.66 -2.68 14.28
CA VAL A 300 0.06 -3.20 15.52
C VAL A 300 0.11 -2.19 16.66
N GLU A 301 1.25 -1.53 16.86
CA GLU A 301 1.48 -0.62 18.01
C GLU A 301 1.11 0.83 17.68
N ALA A 302 1.53 1.32 16.51
CA ALA A 302 1.17 2.66 16.05
C ALA A 302 -0.23 2.72 15.41
N GLU A 303 -0.75 1.58 14.95
CA GLU A 303 -2.03 1.45 14.23
C GLU A 303 -2.07 2.31 12.95
N PHE A 304 -0.93 2.46 12.26
CA PHE A 304 -0.90 3.11 10.96
C PHE A 304 -1.76 2.36 9.94
N GLN A 305 -2.41 3.11 9.06
CA GLN A 305 -3.25 2.58 7.99
C GLN A 305 -2.45 2.41 6.68
N ALA A 306 -1.33 3.08 6.56
CA ALA A 306 -0.42 3.00 5.42
C ALA A 306 1.04 2.91 5.89
N TYR A 307 1.87 2.25 5.09
CA TYR A 307 3.31 2.18 5.30
C TYR A 307 4.03 2.42 3.97
N VAL A 308 4.74 3.55 3.85
CA VAL A 308 5.37 4.01 2.62
C VAL A 308 6.89 4.05 2.80
N TRP A 309 7.57 3.27 1.97
CA TRP A 309 9.03 3.27 1.93
C TRP A 309 9.55 4.53 1.24
N TRP A 310 10.79 4.97 1.57
CA TRP A 310 11.48 6.01 0.83
C TRP A 310 11.63 5.61 -0.64
N TYR A 311 12.77 5.55 -1.25
CA TYR A 311 12.89 5.19 -2.67
C TYR A 311 12.50 3.72 -2.94
N ILE A 312 11.55 3.50 -3.87
CA ILE A 312 11.19 2.16 -4.35
C ILE A 312 12.41 1.45 -4.92
N ARG A 313 13.21 2.15 -5.73
CA ARG A 313 14.43 1.64 -6.37
C ARG A 313 15.67 2.29 -5.77
N ARG A 314 16.48 1.54 -5.07
CA ARG A 314 17.79 1.93 -4.53
C ARG A 314 18.54 0.67 -4.04
N SER A 315 19.87 0.78 -3.85
CA SER A 315 20.70 -0.30 -3.30
C SER A 315 20.26 -0.77 -1.90
N TYR A 316 19.55 0.08 -1.16
CA TYR A 316 18.93 -0.23 0.14
C TYR A 316 17.40 -0.34 0.06
N GLY A 317 16.83 -0.22 -1.11
CA GLY A 317 15.38 -0.18 -1.36
C GLY A 317 14.74 -1.56 -1.54
N PRO A 318 13.42 -1.61 -1.60
CA PRO A 318 12.68 -2.84 -1.87
C PRO A 318 12.90 -3.38 -3.28
N MET A 319 13.29 -2.52 -4.21
CA MET A 319 13.73 -2.87 -5.56
C MET A 319 15.18 -2.42 -5.75
N ARG A 320 16.04 -3.32 -6.23
CA ARG A 320 17.42 -3.00 -6.61
C ARG A 320 17.47 -2.14 -7.87
N GLU A 321 18.64 -1.58 -8.18
CA GLU A 321 18.84 -0.76 -9.38
C GLU A 321 18.58 -1.55 -10.69
N ASP A 322 18.78 -2.87 -10.70
CA ASP A 322 18.46 -3.76 -11.83
C ASP A 322 16.95 -4.06 -11.99
N GLY A 323 16.11 -3.53 -11.11
CA GLY A 323 14.66 -3.71 -11.15
C GLY A 323 14.16 -5.01 -10.50
N GLN A 324 15.04 -5.81 -9.88
CA GLN A 324 14.66 -7.03 -9.18
C GLN A 324 14.32 -6.77 -7.71
N LEU A 325 13.49 -7.63 -7.12
CA LEU A 325 13.20 -7.58 -5.69
C LEU A 325 14.49 -7.79 -4.88
N SER A 326 14.69 -6.92 -3.89
CA SER A 326 15.65 -7.17 -2.82
C SER A 326 15.04 -8.06 -1.72
N LYS A 327 15.86 -8.50 -0.76
CA LYS A 327 15.36 -9.17 0.46
C LYS A 327 14.43 -8.25 1.26
N ARG A 328 14.74 -6.95 1.40
CA ARG A 328 13.81 -5.97 2.00
C ARG A 328 12.50 -5.90 1.21
N GLY A 329 12.57 -5.91 -0.11
CA GLY A 329 11.39 -5.94 -0.98
C GLY A 329 10.57 -7.21 -0.81
N ALA A 330 11.19 -8.37 -0.71
CA ALA A 330 10.49 -9.63 -0.45
C ALA A 330 9.77 -9.62 0.92
N ILE A 331 10.38 -9.02 1.94
CA ILE A 331 9.73 -8.82 3.26
C ILE A 331 8.53 -7.87 3.13
N MET A 332 8.67 -6.74 2.44
CA MET A 332 7.54 -5.83 2.22
C MET A 332 6.41 -6.47 1.40
N ALA A 333 6.76 -7.29 0.40
CA ALA A 333 5.80 -8.01 -0.44
C ALA A 333 4.99 -9.07 0.34
N GLN A 334 5.51 -9.60 1.45
CA GLN A 334 4.75 -10.48 2.37
C GLN A 334 3.54 -9.77 3.01
N PHE A 335 3.59 -8.44 3.13
CA PHE A 335 2.43 -7.63 3.48
C PHE A 335 1.69 -7.16 2.22
N ALA A 336 2.38 -6.46 1.33
CA ALA A 336 1.77 -5.66 0.28
C ALA A 336 0.99 -6.48 -0.76
N ARG A 337 1.43 -7.70 -1.07
CA ARG A 337 0.75 -8.59 -2.03
C ARG A 337 -0.54 -9.19 -1.47
N PHE A 338 -0.62 -9.38 -0.17
CA PHE A 338 -1.70 -10.15 0.47
C PHE A 338 -2.65 -9.27 1.29
N VAL A 339 -2.14 -8.25 1.95
CA VAL A 339 -2.94 -7.29 2.72
C VAL A 339 -3.19 -6.06 1.84
N ARG A 340 -4.32 -6.07 1.15
CA ARG A 340 -4.66 -5.05 0.16
C ARG A 340 -5.47 -3.89 0.77
N PRO A 341 -5.59 -2.74 0.08
CA PRO A 341 -6.47 -1.66 0.51
C PRO A 341 -7.88 -2.15 0.84
N GLY A 342 -8.43 -1.68 1.95
CA GLY A 342 -9.75 -2.09 2.45
C GLY A 342 -9.73 -3.30 3.40
N TYR A 343 -8.62 -4.02 3.53
CA TYR A 343 -8.49 -4.99 4.62
C TYR A 343 -8.53 -4.27 5.96
N VAL A 344 -9.10 -4.93 6.95
CA VAL A 344 -9.14 -4.43 8.33
C VAL A 344 -8.19 -5.28 9.16
N ARG A 345 -7.28 -4.64 9.92
CA ARG A 345 -6.49 -5.37 10.91
C ARG A 345 -7.43 -5.89 11.99
N ILE A 346 -7.27 -7.14 12.36
CA ILE A 346 -8.01 -7.81 13.41
C ILE A 346 -7.10 -8.17 14.58
N ASP A 347 -7.67 -8.36 15.78
CA ASP A 347 -6.87 -8.73 16.94
C ASP A 347 -6.20 -10.08 16.76
N ALA A 348 -4.92 -10.12 17.10
CA ALA A 348 -4.10 -11.31 17.15
C ALA A 348 -3.10 -11.19 18.33
N THR A 349 -2.69 -12.33 18.89
CA THR A 349 -1.56 -12.37 19.82
C THR A 349 -0.30 -11.91 19.08
N ALA A 350 0.13 -10.67 19.36
CA ALA A 350 1.19 -10.01 18.60
C ALA A 350 2.57 -10.71 18.73
N ASN A 351 2.87 -11.22 19.92
CA ASN A 351 4.14 -11.88 20.25
C ASN A 351 3.87 -13.20 20.98
N PRO A 352 3.52 -14.29 20.25
CA PRO A 352 3.20 -15.58 20.86
C PRO A 352 4.42 -16.29 21.46
N ALA A 353 5.62 -15.96 21.00
CA ALA A 353 6.89 -16.46 21.53
C ALA A 353 7.97 -15.38 21.37
N SER A 354 9.10 -15.57 22.03
CA SER A 354 10.28 -14.71 21.86
C SER A 354 10.72 -14.68 20.40
N ASN A 355 10.97 -13.49 19.86
CA ASN A 355 11.34 -13.25 18.45
C ASN A 355 10.30 -13.71 17.41
N VAL A 356 9.06 -14.00 17.83
CA VAL A 356 7.95 -14.30 16.94
C VAL A 356 6.94 -13.16 16.97
N TYR A 357 6.57 -12.68 15.80
CA TYR A 357 5.61 -11.56 15.63
C TYR A 357 4.49 -12.03 14.71
N VAL A 358 3.24 -11.79 15.11
CA VAL A 358 2.05 -12.18 14.36
C VAL A 358 1.09 -11.03 14.26
N SER A 359 0.62 -10.76 13.04
CA SER A 359 -0.48 -9.83 12.78
C SER A 359 -1.49 -10.46 11.84
N ALA A 360 -2.76 -10.08 11.96
CA ALA A 360 -3.83 -10.65 11.15
C ALA A 360 -4.73 -9.55 10.56
N TYR A 361 -5.24 -9.83 9.36
CA TYR A 361 -6.03 -8.91 8.57
C TYR A 361 -7.20 -9.65 7.93
N ARG A 362 -8.31 -8.96 7.71
CA ARG A 362 -9.53 -9.56 7.18
C ARG A 362 -10.15 -8.65 6.11
N ASN A 363 -10.69 -9.28 5.06
CA ASN A 363 -11.62 -8.66 4.12
C ASN A 363 -12.70 -9.69 3.74
N GLY A 364 -13.96 -9.41 4.06
CA GLY A 364 -15.01 -10.43 3.97
C GLY A 364 -14.64 -11.68 4.77
N ASP A 365 -14.67 -12.84 4.13
CA ASP A 365 -14.28 -14.10 4.74
C ASP A 365 -12.78 -14.40 4.64
N THR A 366 -12.05 -13.68 3.81
CA THR A 366 -10.60 -13.88 3.66
C THR A 366 -9.85 -13.35 4.87
N VAL A 367 -9.01 -14.20 5.45
CA VAL A 367 -8.09 -13.85 6.54
C VAL A 367 -6.66 -14.04 6.08
N VAL A 368 -5.84 -13.03 6.31
CA VAL A 368 -4.39 -13.03 6.06
C VAL A 368 -3.69 -12.97 7.40
N ILE A 369 -2.79 -13.92 7.65
CA ILE A 369 -1.95 -13.96 8.85
C ILE A 369 -0.50 -13.78 8.39
N VAL A 370 0.17 -12.77 8.94
CA VAL A 370 1.59 -12.51 8.68
C VAL A 370 2.37 -12.91 9.93
N ALA A 371 3.29 -13.86 9.80
CA ALA A 371 4.10 -14.37 10.89
C ALA A 371 5.59 -14.23 10.59
N ILE A 372 6.34 -13.70 11.55
CA ILE A 372 7.79 -13.47 11.46
C ILE A 372 8.46 -14.26 12.57
N ASN A 373 9.44 -15.08 12.25
CA ASN A 373 10.34 -15.71 13.20
C ASN A 373 11.76 -15.17 13.00
N LYS A 374 12.19 -14.26 13.87
CA LYS A 374 13.56 -13.72 13.89
C LYS A 374 14.55 -14.62 14.66
N GLY A 375 14.05 -15.64 15.35
CA GLY A 375 14.87 -16.60 16.13
C GLY A 375 15.78 -17.45 15.25
N THR A 376 16.77 -18.08 15.85
CA THR A 376 17.75 -18.96 15.20
C THR A 376 17.28 -20.41 15.08
N SER A 377 16.11 -20.73 15.63
CA SER A 377 15.48 -22.06 15.57
C SER A 377 14.07 -21.98 15.00
N GLY A 378 13.61 -23.05 14.39
CA GLY A 378 12.20 -23.20 14.01
C GLY A 378 11.29 -23.19 15.24
N VAL A 379 10.10 -22.62 15.11
CA VAL A 379 9.10 -22.53 16.17
C VAL A 379 7.83 -23.26 15.74
N SER A 380 7.38 -24.23 16.54
CA SER A 380 6.04 -24.80 16.38
C SER A 380 5.02 -23.74 16.81
N GLN A 381 4.22 -23.28 15.87
CA GLN A 381 3.25 -22.19 16.05
C GLN A 381 1.84 -22.71 15.79
N GLN A 382 0.97 -22.56 16.78
CA GLN A 382 -0.46 -22.78 16.63
C GLN A 382 -1.17 -21.44 16.40
N PHE A 383 -1.97 -21.35 15.36
CA PHE A 383 -2.93 -20.27 15.14
C PHE A 383 -4.33 -20.76 15.48
N THR A 384 -5.05 -20.01 16.32
CA THR A 384 -6.44 -20.31 16.68
C THR A 384 -7.32 -19.17 16.19
N LEU A 385 -8.14 -19.46 15.18
CA LEU A 385 -9.03 -18.50 14.54
C LEU A 385 -10.43 -18.64 15.14
N ALA A 386 -10.88 -17.65 15.90
CA ALA A 386 -12.20 -17.68 16.53
C ALA A 386 -13.31 -17.72 15.45
N ASN A 387 -14.32 -18.56 15.69
CA ASN A 387 -15.48 -18.73 14.81
C ASN A 387 -15.15 -19.19 13.37
N ALA A 388 -14.00 -19.81 13.17
CA ALA A 388 -13.64 -20.40 11.88
C ALA A 388 -13.85 -21.92 11.88
N GLY A 389 -14.24 -22.42 10.72
CA GLY A 389 -14.37 -23.86 10.45
C GLY A 389 -13.07 -24.49 9.99
N SER A 390 -13.19 -25.61 9.28
CA SER A 390 -12.07 -26.21 8.55
C SER A 390 -11.96 -25.58 7.17
N ALA A 391 -10.74 -25.18 6.79
CA ALA A 391 -10.48 -24.50 5.52
C ALA A 391 -9.08 -24.82 5.00
N SER A 392 -8.89 -24.70 3.68
CA SER A 392 -7.58 -24.73 3.06
C SER A 392 -6.79 -23.47 3.42
N VAL A 393 -5.48 -23.62 3.63
CA VAL A 393 -4.56 -22.52 3.93
C VAL A 393 -3.44 -22.55 2.90
N SER A 394 -3.33 -21.48 2.13
CA SER A 394 -2.17 -21.21 1.27
C SER A 394 -1.14 -20.41 2.03
N SER A 395 0.14 -20.62 1.76
CA SER A 395 1.19 -19.84 2.41
C SER A 395 2.38 -19.54 1.50
N TRP A 396 3.09 -18.47 1.83
CA TRP A 396 4.27 -17.99 1.11
C TRP A 396 5.38 -17.67 2.09
N LEU A 397 6.58 -18.12 1.77
CA LEU A 397 7.74 -18.03 2.64
C LEU A 397 8.83 -17.14 2.06
N THR A 398 9.40 -16.28 2.89
CA THR A 398 10.64 -15.55 2.63
C THR A 398 11.67 -15.93 3.69
N ASP A 399 12.86 -16.34 3.25
CA ASP A 399 14.02 -16.62 4.09
C ASP A 399 15.33 -16.25 3.36
N GLY A 400 16.46 -16.74 3.80
CA GLY A 400 17.76 -16.46 3.18
C GLY A 400 17.85 -16.84 1.70
N SER A 401 17.11 -17.87 1.26
CA SER A 401 17.17 -18.43 -0.09
C SER A 401 15.90 -18.18 -0.93
N ARG A 402 14.77 -17.91 -0.30
CA ARG A 402 13.46 -17.77 -0.93
C ARG A 402 12.89 -16.36 -0.79
N ASN A 403 12.15 -15.90 -1.80
CA ASN A 403 11.47 -14.61 -1.82
C ASN A 403 9.98 -14.83 -2.13
N VAL A 404 9.12 -14.72 -1.12
CA VAL A 404 7.66 -14.90 -1.24
C VAL A 404 7.30 -16.18 -2.02
N ALA A 405 8.03 -17.25 -1.72
CA ALA A 405 7.89 -18.53 -2.42
C ALA A 405 6.65 -19.28 -1.92
N PRO A 406 5.76 -19.74 -2.83
CA PRO A 406 4.60 -20.51 -2.44
C PRO A 406 5.03 -21.81 -1.76
N GLN A 407 4.26 -22.22 -0.75
CA GLN A 407 4.45 -23.48 -0.03
C GLN A 407 3.29 -24.42 -0.35
N ALA A 408 3.46 -25.71 -0.05
CA ALA A 408 2.36 -26.66 -0.15
C ALA A 408 1.18 -26.18 0.70
N ALA A 409 -0.02 -26.29 0.15
CA ALA A 409 -1.25 -25.96 0.88
C ALA A 409 -1.40 -26.90 2.09
N THR A 410 -1.94 -26.39 3.18
CA THR A 410 -2.28 -27.14 4.38
C THR A 410 -3.74 -26.92 4.75
N THR A 411 -4.22 -27.61 5.78
CA THR A 411 -5.61 -27.50 6.22
C THR A 411 -5.67 -26.99 7.65
N MET A 412 -6.45 -25.95 7.86
CA MET A 412 -6.93 -25.55 9.18
C MET A 412 -8.11 -26.44 9.56
N SER A 413 -8.11 -27.01 10.76
CA SER A 413 -9.19 -27.87 11.28
C SER A 413 -9.86 -27.19 12.46
N ASN A 414 -11.18 -26.98 12.35
CA ASN A 414 -11.98 -26.34 13.41
C ASN A 414 -11.34 -25.03 13.93
N GLY A 415 -10.91 -24.16 13.01
CA GLY A 415 -10.26 -22.90 13.35
C GLY A 415 -8.85 -23.02 13.91
N SER A 416 -8.25 -24.21 13.96
CA SER A 416 -6.89 -24.42 14.46
C SER A 416 -5.93 -24.87 13.35
N LEU A 417 -4.78 -24.23 13.28
CA LEU A 417 -3.69 -24.55 12.36
C LEU A 417 -2.37 -24.58 13.14
N THR A 418 -1.67 -25.71 13.10
CA THR A 418 -0.31 -25.83 13.66
C THR A 418 0.70 -26.00 12.55
N VAL A 419 1.73 -25.13 12.53
CA VAL A 419 2.79 -25.13 11.53
C VAL A 419 4.14 -24.87 12.18
N THR A 420 5.21 -25.24 11.49
CA THR A 420 6.55 -24.80 11.88
C THR A 420 6.89 -23.50 11.15
N LEU A 421 7.17 -22.43 11.89
CA LEU A 421 7.78 -21.22 11.35
C LEU A 421 9.29 -21.44 11.31
N PRO A 422 9.91 -21.50 10.12
CA PRO A 422 11.36 -21.75 10.04
C PRO A 422 12.15 -20.65 10.76
N ALA A 423 13.38 -20.99 11.17
CA ALA A 423 14.29 -20.00 11.73
C ALA A 423 14.55 -18.84 10.75
N ARG A 424 14.63 -17.62 11.26
CA ARG A 424 14.95 -16.43 10.46
C ARG A 424 14.10 -16.38 9.19
N SER A 425 12.78 -16.32 9.34
CA SER A 425 11.85 -16.35 8.21
C SER A 425 10.63 -15.48 8.44
N MET A 426 9.94 -15.18 7.36
CA MET A 426 8.63 -14.56 7.36
C MET A 426 7.69 -15.35 6.46
N THR A 427 6.50 -15.68 6.98
CA THR A 427 5.50 -16.47 6.27
C THR A 427 4.15 -15.75 6.31
N THR A 428 3.52 -15.62 5.16
CA THR A 428 2.13 -15.14 5.06
C THR A 428 1.22 -16.30 4.76
N PHE A 429 0.15 -16.44 5.54
CA PHE A 429 -0.90 -17.43 5.37
C PHE A 429 -2.19 -16.76 4.93
N VAL A 430 -2.90 -17.36 4.00
CA VAL A 430 -4.21 -16.91 3.52
C VAL A 430 -5.20 -18.05 3.67
N THR A 431 -6.34 -17.77 4.30
CA THR A 431 -7.40 -18.73 4.55
C THR A 431 -8.79 -18.07 4.50
N SER A 432 -9.85 -18.85 4.67
CA SER A 432 -11.23 -18.37 4.74
C SER A 432 -11.89 -18.77 6.06
N LEU A 433 -12.80 -17.93 6.57
CA LEU A 433 -13.62 -18.23 7.77
C LEU A 433 -14.70 -19.27 7.49
N SER A 434 -15.28 -19.27 6.31
CA SER A 434 -16.49 -20.03 5.96
C SER A 434 -16.25 -21.43 5.40
N GLY A 435 -15.03 -21.96 5.50
CA GLY A 435 -14.71 -23.32 5.05
C GLY A 435 -14.89 -23.50 3.53
N GLY A 436 -13.88 -23.16 2.76
CA GLY A 436 -13.84 -23.29 1.29
C GLY A 436 -12.40 -23.39 0.82
N SER A 437 -12.18 -23.48 -0.50
CA SER A 437 -10.85 -23.40 -1.07
C SER A 437 -10.22 -22.07 -0.66
N SER A 438 -8.98 -22.09 -0.19
CA SER A 438 -8.23 -20.87 0.14
C SER A 438 -8.22 -19.95 -1.08
N PRO A 439 -8.62 -18.66 -0.94
CA PRO A 439 -8.51 -17.72 -2.05
C PRO A 439 -7.03 -17.61 -2.44
N SER A 440 -6.73 -17.87 -3.71
CA SER A 440 -5.47 -17.41 -4.30
C SER A 440 -5.41 -15.88 -4.14
N PRO A 441 -4.25 -15.26 -3.91
CA PRO A 441 -4.18 -13.81 -3.88
C PRO A 441 -4.54 -13.26 -5.26
N SER A 442 -5.82 -13.00 -5.44
CA SER A 442 -6.31 -12.26 -6.61
C SER A 442 -5.97 -10.79 -6.41
N PRO A 443 -5.60 -10.06 -7.46
CA PRO A 443 -5.45 -8.62 -7.37
C PRO A 443 -6.78 -8.02 -6.90
N VAL A 444 -6.79 -7.52 -5.68
CA VAL A 444 -7.95 -6.79 -5.15
C VAL A 444 -7.93 -5.43 -5.83
N LEU A 445 -8.99 -5.17 -6.54
CA LEU A 445 -9.27 -3.87 -7.15
C LEU A 445 -9.29 -2.78 -6.07
N SER A 446 -8.80 -1.62 -6.44
CA SER A 446 -8.76 -0.40 -5.63
C SER A 446 -10.06 -0.09 -4.89
N PRO A 447 -10.00 0.57 -3.73
CA PRO A 447 -11.17 1.10 -3.10
C PRO A 447 -11.86 2.09 -4.05
N THR A 448 -13.13 1.88 -4.29
CA THR A 448 -14.02 2.85 -4.94
C THR A 448 -13.84 4.20 -4.25
N PRO A 449 -13.60 5.29 -4.97
CA PRO A 449 -13.58 6.61 -4.34
C PRO A 449 -14.94 6.86 -3.70
N SER A 450 -14.93 7.24 -2.43
CA SER A 450 -16.11 7.71 -1.70
C SER A 450 -16.74 8.86 -2.50
N PRO A 451 -18.06 8.89 -2.72
CA PRO A 451 -18.67 9.88 -3.58
C PRO A 451 -18.50 11.27 -2.98
N SER A 452 -17.83 12.14 -3.73
CA SER A 452 -17.95 13.59 -3.55
C SER A 452 -19.40 13.98 -3.89
N PRO A 453 -20.04 14.91 -3.17
CA PRO A 453 -21.42 15.28 -3.46
C PRO A 453 -21.52 15.87 -4.86
N SER A 454 -22.24 15.17 -5.73
CA SER A 454 -22.58 15.62 -7.08
C SER A 454 -23.83 16.50 -7.02
N PRO A 455 -23.90 17.57 -7.81
CA PRO A 455 -25.14 18.33 -7.93
C PRO A 455 -26.21 17.51 -8.64
N SER A 456 -27.39 17.56 -8.08
CA SER A 456 -28.63 16.97 -8.55
C SER A 456 -28.92 17.30 -10.02
N ALA A 457 -29.14 16.26 -10.83
CA ALA A 457 -29.86 16.39 -12.10
C ALA A 457 -31.00 15.37 -12.12
N SER A 458 -32.18 15.87 -12.39
CA SER A 458 -33.44 15.16 -12.45
C SER A 458 -33.56 14.17 -13.62
N PRO A 459 -34.47 13.19 -13.51
CA PRO A 459 -34.52 12.03 -14.36
C PRO A 459 -35.27 12.25 -15.65
N SER A 460 -34.80 11.64 -16.71
CA SER A 460 -35.65 11.37 -17.89
C SER A 460 -35.75 9.84 -18.04
N GLY A 461 -36.97 9.36 -18.04
CA GLY A 461 -37.37 7.98 -17.99
C GLY A 461 -37.16 7.20 -19.30
N GLY A 462 -36.96 5.91 -19.13
CA GLY A 462 -36.99 4.89 -20.16
C GLY A 462 -37.17 3.53 -19.49
N THR A 463 -38.40 2.99 -19.55
CA THR A 463 -38.76 1.67 -19.01
C THR A 463 -38.29 0.58 -19.95
N GLY A 464 -37.14 -0.02 -19.67
CA GLY A 464 -36.68 -1.24 -20.32
C GLY A 464 -36.36 -2.30 -19.26
N THR A 465 -37.02 -3.46 -19.34
CA THR A 465 -36.89 -4.60 -18.40
C THR A 465 -35.73 -5.51 -18.74
N GLY A 466 -34.50 -5.01 -18.92
CA GLY A 466 -33.33 -5.83 -19.23
C GLY A 466 -32.06 -5.27 -18.56
N PRO A 467 -30.95 -6.06 -18.51
CA PRO A 467 -29.67 -5.58 -17.97
C PRO A 467 -29.24 -4.28 -18.65
N ARG A 468 -28.56 -3.40 -17.93
CA ARG A 468 -28.07 -2.13 -18.47
C ARG A 468 -26.57 -2.22 -18.73
N VAL A 469 -26.13 -1.70 -19.88
CA VAL A 469 -24.72 -1.59 -20.24
C VAL A 469 -24.37 -0.13 -20.51
N ALA A 470 -23.33 0.36 -19.86
CA ALA A 470 -22.67 1.62 -20.20
C ALA A 470 -21.34 1.31 -20.89
N TYR A 471 -21.08 1.95 -22.05
CA TYR A 471 -19.84 1.78 -22.82
C TYR A 471 -19.16 3.12 -23.02
N THR A 472 -17.95 3.25 -22.48
CA THR A 472 -17.10 4.42 -22.68
C THR A 472 -15.85 4.03 -23.44
N MET A 473 -15.39 4.91 -24.34
CA MET A 473 -14.20 4.70 -25.17
C MET A 473 -13.31 5.93 -25.12
N ASN A 474 -12.03 5.71 -24.91
CA ASN A 474 -10.98 6.71 -25.04
C ASN A 474 -10.04 6.30 -26.17
N SER A 475 -10.02 7.04 -27.29
CA SER A 475 -9.26 6.71 -28.49
C SER A 475 -8.08 7.65 -28.72
N TRP A 476 -7.01 7.11 -29.31
CA TRP A 476 -5.83 7.81 -29.79
C TRP A 476 -5.48 7.30 -31.21
N ASP A 477 -4.44 7.83 -31.80
CA ASP A 477 -4.03 7.40 -33.13
C ASP A 477 -3.68 5.89 -33.16
N GLY A 478 -4.43 5.12 -33.91
CA GLY A 478 -4.27 3.67 -34.10
C GLY A 478 -4.78 2.77 -32.98
N GLY A 479 -5.37 3.31 -31.88
CA GLY A 479 -5.86 2.47 -30.80
C GLY A 479 -6.88 3.12 -29.87
N PHE A 480 -7.46 2.33 -28.96
CA PHE A 480 -8.38 2.82 -27.92
C PHE A 480 -8.45 1.87 -26.73
N THR A 481 -8.93 2.40 -25.59
CA THR A 481 -9.44 1.62 -24.49
C THR A 481 -10.96 1.75 -24.40
N ALA A 482 -11.62 0.65 -24.07
CA ALA A 482 -13.05 0.62 -23.75
C ALA A 482 -13.27 0.17 -22.32
N ALA A 483 -14.12 0.89 -21.59
CA ALA A 483 -14.65 0.46 -20.31
C ALA A 483 -16.15 0.18 -20.46
N ILE A 484 -16.60 -0.95 -19.90
CA ILE A 484 -17.98 -1.44 -20.00
C ILE A 484 -18.48 -1.76 -18.60
N SER A 485 -19.56 -1.10 -18.19
CA SER A 485 -20.25 -1.37 -16.92
C SER A 485 -21.53 -2.15 -17.21
N ILE A 486 -21.68 -3.34 -16.60
CA ILE A 486 -22.84 -4.23 -16.75
C ILE A 486 -23.63 -4.18 -15.44
N THR A 487 -24.84 -3.60 -15.46
CA THR A 487 -25.71 -3.51 -14.28
C THR A 487 -26.86 -4.50 -14.38
N ASN A 488 -27.07 -5.29 -13.35
CA ASN A 488 -28.25 -6.14 -13.21
C ASN A 488 -29.44 -5.30 -12.69
N THR A 489 -30.32 -4.91 -13.58
CA THR A 489 -31.52 -4.15 -13.24
C THR A 489 -32.73 -5.04 -12.91
N GLY A 490 -32.55 -6.37 -12.97
CA GLY A 490 -33.57 -7.35 -12.59
C GLY A 490 -33.65 -7.58 -11.07
N THR A 491 -34.60 -8.42 -10.67
CA THR A 491 -34.82 -8.80 -9.26
C THR A 491 -34.13 -10.08 -8.85
N SER A 492 -33.53 -10.83 -9.79
CA SER A 492 -32.82 -12.09 -9.55
C SER A 492 -31.33 -11.91 -9.78
N THR A 493 -30.52 -12.62 -9.00
CA THR A 493 -29.07 -12.68 -9.18
C THR A 493 -28.73 -13.33 -10.52
N ILE A 494 -27.81 -12.73 -11.28
CA ILE A 494 -27.21 -13.34 -12.46
C ILE A 494 -25.99 -14.13 -11.98
N ASP A 495 -25.95 -15.43 -12.23
CA ASP A 495 -24.84 -16.31 -11.87
C ASP A 495 -24.24 -16.92 -13.14
N GLY A 496 -23.02 -16.50 -13.45
CA GLY A 496 -22.38 -16.72 -14.74
C GLY A 496 -22.94 -15.83 -15.85
N TRP A 497 -22.09 -15.03 -16.48
CA TRP A 497 -22.53 -14.14 -17.55
C TRP A 497 -21.59 -14.13 -18.75
N THR A 498 -22.20 -13.90 -19.90
CA THR A 498 -21.51 -13.63 -21.17
C THR A 498 -22.15 -12.41 -21.81
N LEU A 499 -21.38 -11.34 -21.98
CA LEU A 499 -21.78 -10.14 -22.71
C LEU A 499 -21.31 -10.29 -24.16
N SER A 500 -22.25 -10.17 -25.12
CA SER A 500 -21.93 -10.23 -26.53
C SER A 500 -22.21 -8.88 -27.20
N PHE A 501 -21.31 -8.45 -28.06
CA PHE A 501 -21.39 -7.21 -28.83
C PHE A 501 -20.57 -7.32 -30.12
N THR A 502 -20.83 -6.46 -31.10
CA THR A 502 -20.06 -6.45 -32.36
C THR A 502 -19.15 -5.23 -32.39
N LEU A 503 -17.84 -5.47 -32.49
CA LEU A 503 -16.87 -4.41 -32.76
C LEU A 503 -17.03 -3.91 -34.20
N PRO A 504 -17.02 -2.59 -34.41
CA PRO A 504 -16.97 -2.00 -35.74
C PRO A 504 -15.79 -2.52 -36.57
N SER A 505 -15.99 -2.57 -37.90
CA SER A 505 -14.96 -3.02 -38.83
C SER A 505 -13.65 -2.24 -38.67
N GLY A 506 -12.53 -2.94 -38.68
CA GLY A 506 -11.20 -2.36 -38.48
C GLY A 506 -10.75 -2.24 -37.04
N GLN A 507 -11.57 -2.68 -36.06
CA GLN A 507 -11.20 -2.74 -34.66
C GLN A 507 -10.82 -4.16 -34.23
N SER A 508 -9.77 -4.29 -33.41
CA SER A 508 -9.31 -5.58 -32.88
C SER A 508 -8.79 -5.45 -31.45
N ILE A 509 -9.32 -6.26 -30.52
CA ILE A 509 -8.90 -6.32 -29.11
C ILE A 509 -7.49 -6.88 -29.03
N THR A 510 -6.61 -6.18 -28.32
CA THR A 510 -5.21 -6.59 -28.09
C THR A 510 -5.01 -7.13 -26.67
N SER A 511 -5.77 -6.63 -25.71
CA SER A 511 -5.79 -7.12 -24.31
C SER A 511 -7.12 -6.77 -23.66
N GLY A 512 -7.50 -7.52 -22.62
CA GLY A 512 -8.72 -7.25 -21.88
C GLY A 512 -8.56 -7.54 -20.40
N TRP A 513 -9.43 -6.94 -19.57
CA TRP A 513 -9.45 -7.15 -18.11
C TRP A 513 -10.87 -7.42 -17.63
N ASN A 514 -10.96 -8.14 -16.54
CA ASN A 514 -12.21 -8.57 -15.87
C ASN A 514 -13.17 -9.41 -16.72
N ALA A 515 -12.75 -9.82 -17.92
CA ALA A 515 -13.46 -10.77 -18.77
C ALA A 515 -12.49 -11.47 -19.71
N THR A 516 -12.87 -12.63 -20.22
CA THR A 516 -12.19 -13.30 -21.33
C THR A 516 -12.91 -12.95 -22.62
N TYR A 517 -12.19 -12.35 -23.58
CA TYR A 517 -12.74 -11.88 -24.85
C TYR A 517 -12.40 -12.86 -25.98
N SER A 518 -13.39 -13.26 -26.76
CA SER A 518 -13.21 -14.14 -27.92
C SER A 518 -14.38 -14.01 -28.89
N PRO A 519 -14.13 -13.90 -30.21
CA PRO A 519 -12.85 -13.58 -30.85
C PRO A 519 -12.40 -12.14 -30.55
N SER A 520 -11.21 -11.76 -31.02
CA SER A 520 -10.66 -10.41 -30.81
C SER A 520 -11.27 -9.32 -31.71
N SER A 521 -12.06 -9.67 -32.72
CA SER A 521 -12.70 -8.75 -33.66
C SER A 521 -14.04 -9.27 -34.14
N GLY A 522 -14.85 -8.42 -34.76
CA GLY A 522 -16.20 -8.75 -35.21
C GLY A 522 -17.14 -8.97 -34.03
N GLN A 523 -17.94 -10.05 -34.06
CA GLN A 523 -18.83 -10.37 -32.94
C GLN A 523 -18.03 -10.99 -31.78
N VAL A 524 -17.87 -10.21 -30.71
CA VAL A 524 -17.09 -10.56 -29.52
C VAL A 524 -18.00 -11.04 -28.41
N SER A 525 -17.58 -12.09 -27.74
CA SER A 525 -18.13 -12.54 -26.45
C SER A 525 -17.14 -12.24 -25.33
N ALA A 526 -17.54 -11.42 -24.37
CA ALA A 526 -16.84 -11.18 -23.12
C ALA A 526 -17.46 -12.06 -22.03
N ARG A 527 -16.76 -13.11 -21.61
CA ARG A 527 -17.22 -14.03 -20.57
C ARG A 527 -16.65 -13.64 -19.22
N ASN A 528 -17.46 -13.76 -18.17
CA ASN A 528 -17.02 -13.55 -16.80
C ASN A 528 -15.79 -14.40 -16.46
N VAL A 529 -14.96 -13.86 -15.60
CA VAL A 529 -13.89 -14.60 -14.93
C VAL A 529 -14.39 -15.16 -13.59
N SER A 530 -13.60 -16.01 -12.95
CA SER A 530 -14.03 -16.77 -11.77
C SER A 530 -14.52 -15.93 -10.58
N TYR A 531 -14.09 -14.67 -10.49
CA TYR A 531 -14.38 -13.81 -9.35
C TYR A 531 -15.53 -12.80 -9.57
N ASN A 532 -16.04 -12.66 -10.79
CA ASN A 532 -17.09 -11.70 -11.12
C ASN A 532 -18.29 -12.33 -11.83
N GLY A 533 -18.46 -13.65 -11.71
CA GLY A 533 -19.54 -14.39 -12.35
C GLY A 533 -20.91 -14.04 -11.80
N THR A 534 -21.00 -13.54 -10.57
CA THR A 534 -22.28 -13.27 -9.90
C THR A 534 -22.57 -11.77 -9.88
N ILE A 535 -23.74 -11.35 -10.37
CA ILE A 535 -24.23 -9.98 -10.32
C ILE A 535 -25.55 -9.94 -9.56
N ALA A 536 -25.55 -9.48 -8.32
CA ALA A 536 -26.76 -9.34 -7.52
C ALA A 536 -27.70 -8.29 -8.10
N PRO A 537 -29.01 -8.31 -7.78
CA PRO A 537 -29.94 -7.25 -8.16
C PRO A 537 -29.41 -5.86 -7.78
N GLY A 538 -29.43 -4.94 -8.73
CA GLY A 538 -28.90 -3.56 -8.58
C GLY A 538 -27.38 -3.44 -8.61
N ALA A 539 -26.62 -4.54 -8.59
CA ALA A 539 -25.16 -4.51 -8.65
C ALA A 539 -24.63 -4.29 -10.08
N THR A 540 -23.39 -3.81 -10.16
CA THR A 540 -22.68 -3.55 -11.41
C THR A 540 -21.34 -4.28 -11.43
N VAL A 541 -20.99 -4.81 -12.59
CA VAL A 541 -19.66 -5.38 -12.87
C VAL A 541 -19.01 -4.56 -13.97
N ASP A 542 -17.76 -4.15 -13.75
CA ASP A 542 -16.96 -3.38 -14.68
C ASP A 542 -15.91 -4.28 -15.36
N ILE A 543 -15.89 -4.21 -16.69
CA ILE A 543 -14.94 -4.91 -17.56
C ILE A 543 -14.36 -3.94 -18.57
N GLY A 544 -13.31 -4.32 -19.29
CA GLY A 544 -12.79 -3.47 -20.34
C GLY A 544 -11.73 -4.14 -21.17
N PHE A 545 -11.33 -3.45 -22.24
CA PHE A 545 -10.30 -3.92 -23.15
C PHE A 545 -9.54 -2.79 -23.82
N GLN A 546 -8.35 -3.08 -24.28
CA GLN A 546 -7.58 -2.27 -25.22
C GLN A 546 -7.70 -2.89 -26.60
N ALA A 547 -7.81 -2.04 -27.62
CA ALA A 547 -7.94 -2.46 -29.01
C ALA A 547 -7.18 -1.52 -29.94
N THR A 548 -6.83 -2.04 -31.13
CA THR A 548 -6.37 -1.23 -32.27
C THR A 548 -7.53 -0.89 -33.17
N HIS A 549 -7.37 0.15 -34.00
CA HIS A 549 -8.29 0.49 -35.10
C HIS A 549 -7.54 1.02 -36.33
N THR A 550 -8.15 0.87 -37.51
CA THR A 550 -7.65 1.38 -38.78
C THR A 550 -8.36 2.67 -39.20
N GLY A 551 -8.52 3.59 -38.24
CA GLY A 551 -9.24 4.87 -38.42
C GLY A 551 -10.71 4.85 -37.99
N ASN A 552 -11.33 3.71 -37.75
CA ASN A 552 -12.72 3.60 -37.30
C ASN A 552 -12.81 3.64 -35.77
N THR A 553 -13.34 4.72 -35.20
CA THR A 553 -13.54 4.93 -33.76
C THR A 553 -15.03 4.84 -33.34
N ALA A 554 -15.89 4.25 -34.15
CA ALA A 554 -17.28 4.03 -33.79
C ALA A 554 -17.40 3.08 -32.57
N LYS A 555 -18.47 3.22 -31.80
CA LYS A 555 -18.75 2.37 -30.64
C LYS A 555 -19.74 1.26 -31.02
N PRO A 556 -19.69 0.09 -30.36
CA PRO A 556 -20.78 -0.88 -30.42
C PRO A 556 -22.10 -0.25 -29.99
N THR A 557 -23.18 -0.53 -30.71
CA THR A 557 -24.50 0.06 -30.46
C THR A 557 -25.50 -0.90 -29.80
N ALA A 558 -25.19 -2.20 -29.75
CA ALA A 558 -26.05 -3.23 -29.20
C ALA A 558 -25.24 -4.22 -28.39
N PHE A 559 -25.82 -4.62 -27.25
CA PHE A 559 -25.23 -5.58 -26.32
C PHE A 559 -26.30 -6.60 -25.89
N THR A 560 -25.90 -7.84 -25.68
CA THR A 560 -26.75 -8.86 -25.05
C THR A 560 -26.01 -9.50 -23.89
N LEU A 561 -26.68 -9.68 -22.75
CA LEU A 561 -26.16 -10.39 -21.59
C LEU A 561 -26.87 -11.74 -21.46
N ASN A 562 -26.15 -12.84 -21.57
CA ASN A 562 -26.73 -14.20 -21.64
C ASN A 562 -27.86 -14.33 -22.67
N GLY A 563 -27.72 -13.66 -23.82
CA GLY A 563 -28.73 -13.62 -24.89
C GLY A 563 -29.87 -12.63 -24.66
N VAL A 564 -29.97 -11.98 -23.51
CA VAL A 564 -30.98 -10.95 -23.23
C VAL A 564 -30.48 -9.59 -23.70
N PRO A 565 -31.21 -8.84 -24.52
CA PRO A 565 -30.82 -7.49 -24.93
C PRO A 565 -30.62 -6.56 -23.72
N CYS A 566 -29.54 -5.78 -23.76
CA CYS A 566 -29.23 -4.78 -22.74
C CYS A 566 -29.73 -3.41 -23.15
N THR A 567 -30.18 -2.62 -22.16
CA THR A 567 -30.35 -1.18 -22.35
C THR A 567 -28.96 -0.54 -22.37
N VAL A 568 -28.64 0.22 -23.42
CA VAL A 568 -27.38 0.96 -23.55
C VAL A 568 -27.56 2.36 -22.94
N ALA A 569 -26.63 2.74 -22.03
CA ALA A 569 -26.65 4.02 -21.29
C ALA A 569 -25.56 4.96 -21.79
#